data_be09aa007cad155f47cca08a4ac8615d
#
_entry.id   be09aa007cad155f47cca08a4ac8615d
#
_cell.length_a   1.000
_cell.length_b   1.000
_cell.length_c   1.000
_cell.angle_alpha   90.00
_cell.angle_beta   90.00
_cell.angle_gamma   90.00
#
_symmetry.space_group_name_H-M   'P 1'
#
loop_
_entity.id
_entity.type
_entity.pdbx_description
1 polymer ?
#
loop_
_entity_poly.entity_id
_entity_poly.type
_entity_poly.pdbx_seq_one_letter_code
_entity_poly.pdbx_strand_id
1 'polypeptide(L)'
;MVPSPDHFVPPDYLLLMSIWKKPISLESLNASSRGTAMEHLGIEFTEFGDDFLRGRVPVDHRTVQPFGLLHGGVSVVLAESLGSVGAMFACPEGHRGVGLDINANHLRGATSGWVTGTARAVHIGRTTHVWQIDMVNDAGELTCVSRITMAILAPKS
;
A
#
# COMPACT_ATOMS: atom_id res chain seq x y z
N MET A 1 15.69 -7.84 -24.34
CA MET A 1 17.03 -7.23 -24.60
C MET A 1 17.17 -6.14 -23.54
N VAL A 2 18.03 -6.33 -22.54
CA VAL A 2 18.29 -5.35 -21.48
C VAL A 2 19.17 -4.26 -22.06
N PRO A 3 18.82 -2.96 -21.96
CA PRO A 3 19.69 -1.89 -22.47
C PRO A 3 21.00 -1.85 -21.69
N SER A 4 22.09 -1.50 -22.39
CA SER A 4 23.44 -1.30 -21.85
C SER A 4 23.44 -0.18 -20.78
N PRO A 5 24.31 -0.24 -19.75
CA PRO A 5 24.32 0.69 -18.63
C PRO A 5 24.68 2.15 -18.95
N ASP A 6 25.07 2.46 -20.19
CA ASP A 6 25.52 3.79 -20.61
C ASP A 6 24.46 4.63 -21.37
N HIS A 7 23.20 4.22 -21.39
CA HIS A 7 22.16 5.03 -21.99
C HIS A 7 21.60 6.02 -20.97
N PHE A 8 21.88 7.31 -21.17
CA PHE A 8 21.18 8.40 -20.50
C PHE A 8 19.68 8.25 -20.76
N VAL A 9 18.94 7.90 -19.70
CA VAL A 9 17.47 7.84 -19.70
C VAL A 9 17.00 9.24 -19.31
N PRO A 10 16.32 9.98 -20.20
CA PRO A 10 15.79 11.31 -19.84
C PRO A 10 14.83 11.20 -18.65
N PRO A 11 14.77 12.22 -17.77
CA PRO A 11 13.84 12.22 -16.62
C PRO A 11 12.38 11.95 -17.01
N ASP A 12 11.96 12.40 -18.19
CA ASP A 12 10.61 12.19 -18.72
C ASP A 12 10.32 10.74 -19.12
N TYR A 13 11.34 9.93 -19.38
CA TYR A 13 11.17 8.52 -19.73
C TYR A 13 10.84 7.65 -18.50
N LEU A 14 11.35 8.03 -17.32
CA LEU A 14 10.97 7.41 -16.04
C LEU A 14 9.52 7.72 -15.67
N LEU A 15 9.03 8.92 -15.99
CA LEU A 15 7.62 9.31 -15.81
C LEU A 15 6.66 8.52 -16.72
N LEU A 16 7.13 8.01 -17.89
CA LEU A 16 6.32 7.20 -18.80
C LEU A 16 6.10 5.76 -18.34
N MET A 17 6.90 5.28 -17.37
CA MET A 17 6.83 3.90 -16.84
C MET A 17 6.08 3.83 -15.51
N SER A 18 5.94 4.95 -14.78
CA SER A 18 5.28 4.99 -13.48
C SER A 18 3.75 4.97 -13.60
N ILE A 19 3.08 4.20 -12.72
CA ILE A 19 1.62 4.18 -12.61
C ILE A 19 1.06 5.42 -11.89
N TRP A 20 1.91 6.20 -11.23
CA TRP A 20 1.50 7.36 -10.43
C TRP A 20 1.14 8.55 -11.32
N LYS A 21 -0.03 9.14 -11.08
CA LYS A 21 -0.52 10.34 -11.78
C LYS A 21 -0.33 11.62 -10.98
N LYS A 22 0.10 11.49 -9.73
CA LYS A 22 0.34 12.59 -8.78
C LYS A 22 1.71 12.41 -8.13
N PRO A 23 2.38 13.53 -7.74
CA PRO A 23 3.63 13.42 -6.99
C PRO A 23 3.43 12.65 -5.70
N ILE A 24 4.31 11.69 -5.42
CA ILE A 24 4.30 10.88 -4.19
C ILE A 24 5.60 11.12 -3.42
N SER A 25 5.53 11.25 -2.09
CA SER A 25 6.69 11.26 -1.22
C SER A 25 6.38 10.58 0.11
N LEU A 26 7.34 9.82 0.65
CA LEU A 26 7.18 9.13 1.94
C LEU A 26 6.97 10.13 3.08
N GLU A 27 7.62 11.28 3.03
CA GLU A 27 7.47 12.32 4.04
C GLU A 27 6.02 12.81 4.14
N SER A 28 5.41 13.16 3.00
CA SER A 28 4.01 13.63 2.98
C SER A 28 3.01 12.53 3.34
N LEU A 29 3.26 11.27 2.92
CA LEU A 29 2.41 10.13 3.29
C LEU A 29 2.42 9.91 4.80
N ASN A 30 3.60 9.84 5.41
CA ASN A 30 3.72 9.63 6.86
C ASN A 30 3.23 10.85 7.66
N ALA A 31 3.41 12.07 7.16
CA ALA A 31 2.85 13.27 7.78
C ALA A 31 1.30 13.26 7.77
N SER A 32 0.68 12.78 6.69
CA SER A 32 -0.79 12.68 6.58
C SER A 32 -1.40 11.59 7.48
N SER A 33 -0.58 10.66 7.97
CA SER A 33 -1.01 9.61 8.90
C SER A 33 -1.19 10.11 10.34
N ARG A 34 -0.70 11.30 10.68
CA ARG A 34 -0.78 11.85 12.05
C ARG A 34 -2.22 12.09 12.48
N GLY A 35 -2.54 11.74 13.73
CA GLY A 35 -3.88 11.86 14.30
C GLY A 35 -4.89 10.86 13.76
N THR A 36 -4.44 9.81 13.06
CA THR A 36 -5.29 8.80 12.45
C THR A 36 -5.08 7.41 13.07
N ALA A 37 -5.90 6.45 12.66
CA ALA A 37 -5.73 5.03 13.05
C ALA A 37 -4.34 4.49 12.68
N MET A 38 -3.74 4.98 11.60
CA MET A 38 -2.40 4.55 11.19
C MET A 38 -1.34 4.92 12.22
N GLU A 39 -1.36 6.16 12.72
CA GLU A 39 -0.45 6.58 13.78
C GLU A 39 -0.65 5.77 15.07
N HIS A 40 -1.90 5.55 15.49
CA HIS A 40 -2.20 4.73 16.68
C HIS A 40 -1.65 3.32 16.59
N LEU A 41 -1.73 2.70 15.44
CA LEU A 41 -1.22 1.35 15.18
C LEU A 41 0.28 1.31 14.85
N GLY A 42 0.92 2.48 14.68
CA GLY A 42 2.33 2.56 14.28
C GLY A 42 2.58 2.12 12.83
N ILE A 43 1.58 2.26 11.96
CA ILE A 43 1.73 1.99 10.53
C ILE A 43 2.51 3.12 9.88
N GLU A 44 3.51 2.78 9.08
CA GLU A 44 4.33 3.73 8.34
C GLU A 44 4.56 3.28 6.90
N PHE A 45 4.62 4.23 5.98
CA PHE A 45 5.06 4.00 4.62
C PHE A 45 6.58 4.01 4.56
N THR A 46 7.17 3.03 3.88
CA THR A 46 8.62 2.77 3.92
C THR A 46 9.28 2.90 2.56
N GLU A 47 8.55 2.63 1.47
CA GLU A 47 9.12 2.61 0.13
C GLU A 47 8.01 2.75 -0.93
N PHE A 48 8.34 3.32 -2.07
CA PHE A 48 7.55 3.20 -3.29
C PHE A 48 8.47 3.09 -4.51
N GLY A 49 8.00 2.41 -5.54
CA GLY A 49 8.65 2.33 -6.85
C GLY A 49 7.69 2.76 -7.94
N ASP A 50 8.01 2.42 -9.19
CA ASP A 50 7.19 2.80 -10.35
C ASP A 50 5.79 2.18 -10.35
N ASP A 51 5.62 1.00 -9.73
CA ASP A 51 4.40 0.19 -9.77
C ASP A 51 3.97 -0.38 -8.41
N PHE A 52 4.62 0.03 -7.31
CA PHE A 52 4.30 -0.47 -5.97
C PHE A 52 4.41 0.59 -4.88
N LEU A 53 3.69 0.34 -3.80
CA LEU A 53 3.81 1.07 -2.53
C LEU A 53 4.00 0.06 -1.41
N ARG A 54 4.92 0.37 -0.48
CA ARG A 54 5.24 -0.46 0.68
C ARG A 54 5.06 0.28 1.98
N GLY A 55 4.55 -0.42 2.97
CA GLY A 55 4.45 0.07 4.35
C GLY A 55 4.50 -1.08 5.32
N ARG A 56 4.62 -0.80 6.60
CA ARG A 56 4.74 -1.82 7.64
C ARG A 56 3.97 -1.46 8.89
N VAL A 57 3.67 -2.47 9.69
CA VAL A 57 3.02 -2.34 11.00
C VAL A 57 3.84 -3.11 12.03
N PRO A 58 4.08 -2.56 13.24
CA PRO A 58 4.78 -3.29 14.30
C PRO A 58 3.88 -4.38 14.88
N VAL A 59 4.50 -5.44 15.38
CA VAL A 59 3.81 -6.48 16.15
C VAL A 59 4.11 -6.23 17.63
N ASP A 60 3.26 -5.43 18.28
CA ASP A 60 3.41 -5.01 19.68
C ASP A 60 2.05 -4.94 20.40
N HIS A 61 2.04 -4.44 21.64
CA HIS A 61 0.85 -4.35 22.49
C HIS A 61 -0.35 -3.61 21.86
N ARG A 62 -0.13 -2.75 20.86
CA ARG A 62 -1.18 -2.00 20.14
C ARG A 62 -1.86 -2.84 19.06
N THR A 63 -1.18 -3.88 18.58
CA THR A 63 -1.50 -4.53 17.31
C THR A 63 -1.76 -6.03 17.44
N VAL A 64 -1.45 -6.63 18.62
CA VAL A 64 -1.67 -8.06 18.84
C VAL A 64 -3.09 -8.37 19.34
N GLN A 65 -3.55 -9.58 19.03
CA GLN A 65 -4.77 -10.16 19.57
C GLN A 65 -4.46 -10.97 20.85
N PRO A 66 -5.49 -11.51 21.59
CA PRO A 66 -5.27 -12.13 22.91
C PRO A 66 -4.26 -13.28 22.98
N PHE A 67 -3.93 -13.95 21.87
CA PHE A 67 -2.92 -15.02 21.83
C PHE A 67 -1.51 -14.48 21.50
N GLY A 68 -1.29 -13.17 21.46
CA GLY A 68 0.01 -12.55 21.20
C GLY A 68 0.44 -12.54 19.73
N LEU A 69 -0.47 -12.81 18.81
CA LEU A 69 -0.22 -12.73 17.37
C LEU A 69 -0.72 -11.37 16.83
N LEU A 70 -0.11 -10.87 15.76
CA LEU A 70 -0.66 -9.73 15.01
C LEU A 70 -2.15 -9.97 14.72
N HIS A 71 -2.98 -9.02 15.11
CA HIS A 71 -4.43 -9.11 14.91
C HIS A 71 -4.76 -9.07 13.42
N GLY A 72 -5.56 -10.02 12.92
CA GLY A 72 -5.94 -10.07 11.51
C GLY A 72 -6.57 -8.79 10.99
N GLY A 73 -7.41 -8.12 11.80
CA GLY A 73 -7.96 -6.80 11.47
C GLY A 73 -6.90 -5.73 11.30
N VAL A 74 -5.79 -5.78 12.04
CA VAL A 74 -4.67 -4.83 11.86
C VAL A 74 -3.95 -5.06 10.53
N SER A 75 -3.79 -6.33 10.12
CA SER A 75 -3.30 -6.65 8.77
C SER A 75 -4.22 -6.05 7.70
N VAL A 76 -5.55 -6.11 7.91
CA VAL A 76 -6.52 -5.49 6.99
C VAL A 76 -6.38 -3.96 6.98
N VAL A 77 -6.15 -3.31 8.14
CA VAL A 77 -5.89 -1.85 8.17
C VAL A 77 -4.66 -1.48 7.36
N LEU A 78 -3.56 -2.26 7.48
CA LEU A 78 -2.37 -2.05 6.65
C LEU A 78 -2.69 -2.20 5.16
N ALA A 79 -3.41 -3.26 4.78
CA ALA A 79 -3.81 -3.51 3.40
C ALA A 79 -4.69 -2.40 2.82
N GLU A 80 -5.71 -1.99 3.57
CA GLU A 80 -6.63 -0.89 3.22
C GLU A 80 -5.85 0.41 3.00
N SER A 81 -4.94 0.75 3.93
CA SER A 81 -4.14 1.96 3.86
C SER A 81 -3.25 1.99 2.61
N LEU A 82 -2.56 0.88 2.33
CA LEU A 82 -1.68 0.77 1.15
C LEU A 82 -2.46 0.83 -0.16
N GLY A 83 -3.56 0.08 -0.27
CA GLY A 83 -4.38 0.06 -1.47
C GLY A 83 -5.10 1.39 -1.73
N SER A 84 -5.59 2.04 -0.67
CA SER A 84 -6.25 3.35 -0.76
C SER A 84 -5.29 4.45 -1.21
N VAL A 85 -4.08 4.49 -0.64
CA VAL A 85 -3.03 5.43 -1.07
C VAL A 85 -2.60 5.13 -2.50
N GLY A 86 -2.39 3.85 -2.84
CA GLY A 86 -2.10 3.44 -4.22
C GLY A 86 -3.16 3.96 -5.21
N ALA A 87 -4.44 3.76 -4.91
CA ALA A 87 -5.53 4.24 -5.75
C ALA A 87 -5.58 5.77 -5.83
N MET A 88 -5.33 6.47 -4.70
CA MET A 88 -5.32 7.94 -4.64
C MET A 88 -4.26 8.54 -5.56
N PHE A 89 -3.06 7.96 -5.61
CA PHE A 89 -1.95 8.48 -6.41
C PHE A 89 -1.96 7.98 -7.87
N ALA A 90 -2.58 6.82 -8.15
CA ALA A 90 -2.73 6.28 -9.49
C ALA A 90 -3.96 6.81 -10.25
N CYS A 91 -4.93 7.44 -9.58
CA CYS A 91 -6.08 8.06 -10.26
C CYS A 91 -5.74 9.46 -10.79
N PRO A 92 -6.46 9.96 -11.82
CA PRO A 92 -6.23 11.29 -12.39
C PRO A 92 -6.37 12.41 -11.34
N GLU A 93 -5.79 13.56 -11.64
CA GLU A 93 -5.91 14.76 -10.81
C GLU A 93 -7.37 15.12 -10.54
N GLY A 94 -7.68 15.59 -9.34
CA GLY A 94 -9.04 15.88 -8.89
C GLY A 94 -9.91 14.67 -8.56
N HIS A 95 -9.53 13.45 -9.00
CA HIS A 95 -10.23 12.21 -8.63
C HIS A 95 -9.78 11.71 -7.26
N ARG A 96 -10.65 10.90 -6.62
CA ARG A 96 -10.38 10.25 -5.34
C ARG A 96 -10.83 8.79 -5.36
N GLY A 97 -10.06 7.93 -4.69
CA GLY A 97 -10.44 6.54 -4.43
C GLY A 97 -11.22 6.40 -3.13
N VAL A 98 -12.25 5.54 -3.10
CA VAL A 98 -12.93 5.08 -1.90
C VAL A 98 -13.04 3.57 -1.92
N GLY A 99 -12.82 2.91 -0.78
CA GLY A 99 -12.93 1.46 -0.65
C GLY A 99 -14.34 0.95 -0.93
N LEU A 100 -14.45 -0.15 -1.66
CA LEU A 100 -15.70 -0.87 -1.89
C LEU A 100 -15.71 -2.22 -1.19
N ASP A 101 -14.63 -2.96 -1.32
CA ASP A 101 -14.51 -4.32 -0.81
C ASP A 101 -13.04 -4.64 -0.51
N ILE A 102 -12.80 -5.36 0.57
CA ILE A 102 -11.48 -5.88 0.91
C ILE A 102 -11.61 -7.29 1.45
N ASN A 103 -10.75 -8.18 0.99
CA ASN A 103 -10.60 -9.52 1.57
C ASN A 103 -9.15 -9.74 2.04
N ALA A 104 -8.98 -10.63 3.00
CA ALA A 104 -7.67 -11.00 3.50
C ALA A 104 -7.64 -12.48 3.87
N ASN A 105 -6.58 -13.16 3.46
CA ASN A 105 -6.29 -14.54 3.82
C ASN A 105 -5.06 -14.54 4.72
N HIS A 106 -5.25 -14.86 5.99
CA HIS A 106 -4.18 -14.98 6.98
C HIS A 106 -3.56 -16.36 6.89
N LEU A 107 -2.28 -16.43 6.55
CA LEU A 107 -1.56 -17.67 6.25
C LEU A 107 -0.62 -18.08 7.37
N ARG A 108 -0.02 -17.10 8.08
CA ARG A 108 0.95 -17.31 9.15
C ARG A 108 0.83 -16.24 10.21
N GLY A 109 0.90 -16.62 11.48
CA GLY A 109 0.95 -15.69 12.62
C GLY A 109 2.32 -14.99 12.70
N ALA A 110 2.30 -13.70 13.04
CA ALA A 110 3.49 -12.94 13.43
C ALA A 110 3.40 -12.59 14.91
N THR A 111 4.48 -12.85 15.69
CA THR A 111 4.52 -12.71 17.14
C THR A 111 5.38 -11.54 17.61
N SER A 112 6.23 -10.98 16.75
CA SER A 112 7.16 -9.88 17.06
C SER A 112 7.67 -9.23 15.77
N GLY A 113 8.42 -8.14 15.92
CA GLY A 113 9.04 -7.44 14.81
C GLY A 113 8.05 -6.64 13.97
N TRP A 114 8.17 -6.74 12.67
CA TRP A 114 7.35 -6.00 11.71
C TRP A 114 6.65 -6.94 10.74
N VAL A 115 5.47 -6.53 10.28
CA VAL A 115 4.84 -7.09 9.09
C VAL A 115 4.83 -6.01 8.03
N THR A 116 5.47 -6.30 6.90
CA THR A 116 5.62 -5.38 5.76
C THR A 116 4.67 -5.79 4.65
N GLY A 117 3.79 -4.89 4.24
CA GLY A 117 2.89 -5.04 3.12
C GLY A 117 3.45 -4.38 1.85
N THR A 118 3.26 -5.02 0.72
CA THR A 118 3.57 -4.45 -0.61
C THR A 118 2.32 -4.47 -1.46
N ALA A 119 1.81 -3.28 -1.81
CA ALA A 119 0.65 -3.11 -2.68
C ALA A 119 1.07 -2.96 -4.14
N ARG A 120 0.46 -3.75 -5.03
CA ARG A 120 0.61 -3.66 -6.49
C ARG A 120 -0.76 -3.63 -7.15
N ALA A 121 -0.87 -2.82 -8.20
CA ALA A 121 -2.12 -2.75 -8.95
C ALA A 121 -2.35 -4.04 -9.76
N VAL A 122 -3.53 -4.63 -9.59
CA VAL A 122 -4.05 -5.70 -10.46
C VAL A 122 -4.81 -5.09 -11.64
N HIS A 123 -5.51 -3.96 -11.38
CA HIS A 123 -6.27 -3.24 -12.38
C HIS A 123 -6.33 -1.75 -12.02
N ILE A 124 -6.06 -0.90 -13.00
CA ILE A 124 -6.23 0.56 -12.92
C ILE A 124 -7.18 0.98 -14.04
N GLY A 125 -8.47 1.05 -13.73
CA GLY A 125 -9.51 1.45 -14.65
C GLY A 125 -9.99 2.89 -14.41
N ARG A 126 -10.88 3.37 -15.26
CA ARG A 126 -11.43 4.73 -15.16
C ARG A 126 -12.28 4.95 -13.91
N THR A 127 -13.04 3.93 -13.49
CA THR A 127 -14.01 4.01 -12.38
C THR A 127 -13.69 3.03 -11.23
N THR A 128 -12.77 2.11 -11.45
CA THR A 128 -12.45 1.05 -10.48
C THR A 128 -10.97 0.72 -10.55
N HIS A 129 -10.33 0.65 -9.38
CA HIS A 129 -8.99 0.05 -9.21
C HIS A 129 -9.10 -1.22 -8.37
N VAL A 130 -8.22 -2.18 -8.65
CA VAL A 130 -8.04 -3.37 -7.81
C VAL A 130 -6.56 -3.47 -7.45
N TRP A 131 -6.28 -3.61 -6.16
CA TRP A 131 -4.93 -3.73 -5.64
C TRP A 131 -4.76 -5.04 -4.89
N GLN A 132 -3.64 -5.71 -5.07
CA GLN A 132 -3.21 -6.84 -4.27
C GLN A 132 -2.14 -6.39 -3.30
N ILE A 133 -2.22 -6.88 -2.06
CA ILE A 133 -1.27 -6.58 -0.99
C ILE A 133 -0.76 -7.90 -0.42
N ASP A 134 0.52 -8.18 -0.63
CA ASP A 134 1.22 -9.30 -0.03
C ASP A 134 1.98 -8.81 1.19
N MET A 135 1.84 -9.52 2.31
CA MET A 135 2.44 -9.14 3.59
C MET A 135 3.42 -10.21 4.05
N VAL A 136 4.60 -9.79 4.45
CA VAL A 136 5.65 -10.68 4.95
C VAL A 136 6.14 -10.23 6.32
N ASN A 137 6.60 -11.17 7.15
CA ASN A 137 7.30 -10.88 8.40
C ASN A 137 8.80 -10.55 8.15
N ASP A 138 9.55 -10.24 9.19
CA ASP A 138 10.99 -9.91 9.09
C ASP A 138 11.85 -11.06 8.54
N ALA A 139 11.37 -12.30 8.58
CA ALA A 139 12.02 -13.45 7.96
C ALA A 139 11.68 -13.62 6.46
N GLY A 140 10.86 -12.71 5.89
CA GLY A 140 10.40 -12.79 4.51
C GLY A 140 9.30 -13.83 4.26
N GLU A 141 8.72 -14.40 5.32
CA GLU A 141 7.67 -15.38 5.21
C GLU A 141 6.30 -14.70 5.01
N LEU A 142 5.52 -15.20 4.05
CA LEU A 142 4.19 -14.68 3.74
C LEU A 142 3.22 -14.91 4.92
N THR A 143 2.70 -13.81 5.46
CA THR A 143 1.77 -13.81 6.61
C THR A 143 0.33 -13.59 6.20
N CYS A 144 0.10 -12.78 5.17
CA CYS A 144 -1.24 -12.45 4.70
C CYS A 144 -1.21 -12.09 3.20
N VAL A 145 -2.26 -12.46 2.48
CA VAL A 145 -2.55 -11.99 1.13
C VAL A 145 -3.91 -11.30 1.16
N SER A 146 -3.96 -10.08 0.68
CA SER A 146 -5.17 -9.25 0.66
C SER A 146 -5.42 -8.68 -0.73
N ARG A 147 -6.68 -8.40 -1.02
CA ARG A 147 -7.10 -7.68 -2.23
C ARG A 147 -8.17 -6.66 -1.88
N ILE A 148 -7.98 -5.43 -2.38
CA ILE A 148 -8.94 -4.35 -2.21
C ILE A 148 -9.44 -3.85 -3.56
N THR A 149 -10.74 -3.58 -3.63
CA THR A 149 -11.40 -2.91 -4.76
C THR A 149 -11.77 -1.50 -4.35
N MET A 150 -11.39 -0.53 -5.18
CA MET A 150 -11.61 0.90 -4.97
C MET A 150 -12.51 1.47 -6.05
N ALA A 151 -13.55 2.24 -5.69
CA ALA A 151 -14.23 3.10 -6.64
C ALA A 151 -13.44 4.39 -6.85
N ILE A 152 -13.31 4.83 -8.10
CA ILE A 152 -12.67 6.08 -8.47
C ILE A 152 -13.75 7.10 -8.81
N LEU A 153 -13.87 8.10 -7.95
CA LEU A 153 -14.89 9.16 -8.04
C LEU A 153 -14.30 10.39 -8.74
N ALA A 154 -15.02 10.88 -9.74
CA ALA A 154 -14.69 12.14 -10.39
C ALA A 154 -14.89 13.34 -9.44
N PRO A 155 -14.28 14.49 -9.71
CA PRO A 155 -14.57 15.73 -8.99
C PRO A 155 -16.07 16.05 -9.04
N LYS A 156 -16.60 16.60 -7.94
CA LYS A 156 -17.96 17.15 -7.99
C LYS A 156 -17.95 18.38 -8.88
N SER A 157 -18.84 18.41 -9.86
CA SER A 157 -19.13 19.59 -10.67
C SER A 157 -19.68 20.73 -9.81
#